data_c4a42a2ec853a29cad96b6d8db150d1a
#
_entry.id   c4a42a2ec853a29cad96b6d8db150d1a
#
_cell.length_a   1.000
_cell.length_b   1.000
_cell.length_c   1.000
_cell.angle_alpha   90.00
_cell.angle_beta   90.00
_cell.angle_gamma   90.00
#
_symmetry.space_group_name_H-M   'P 1'
#
loop_
_entity.id
_entity.type
_entity.pdbx_description
1 polymer ?
#
loop_
_entity_poly.entity_id
_entity_poly.type
_entity_poly.pdbx_seq_one_letter_code
_entity_poly.pdbx_strand_id
1 'polypeptide(L)'
;ILDLSKIEAGTFEFTNGDVDVNLLCEDIVRSMGMKAKEEVELVFDDHLPVCHVISDRNRIHQVISNFVNNAMKFTSEGSIHVGYKLKDGELEFYVEDTGIGIEKEQLPHIFERFVKLNSFVPGTGLGLSICQSIVEQLGGRIGVDSEKGKGSRFWFTIPGVIVTEEMNCAR
;
A
#
# COMPACT_ATOMS: atom_id res chain seq x y z
N ILE A 1 -5.63 -6.69 -16.31
CA ILE A 1 -6.43 -6.27 -17.47
C ILE A 1 -7.89 -6.16 -17.11
N LEU A 2 -8.45 -7.18 -16.44
CA LEU A 2 -9.85 -7.13 -16.00
C LEU A 2 -10.11 -5.99 -15.02
N ASP A 3 -9.20 -5.75 -14.09
CA ASP A 3 -9.33 -4.68 -13.12
C ASP A 3 -9.27 -3.29 -13.78
N LEU A 4 -8.36 -3.11 -14.73
CA LEU A 4 -8.28 -1.85 -15.47
C LEU A 4 -9.55 -1.59 -16.27
N SER A 5 -10.07 -2.61 -16.94
CA SER A 5 -11.31 -2.50 -17.72
C SER A 5 -12.48 -2.12 -16.83
N LYS A 6 -12.61 -2.72 -15.64
CA LYS A 6 -13.65 -2.39 -14.67
C LYS A 6 -13.51 -0.98 -14.13
N ILE A 7 -12.29 -0.54 -13.88
CA ILE A 7 -12.00 0.82 -13.41
C ILE A 7 -12.42 1.85 -14.45
N GLU A 8 -12.05 1.63 -15.71
CA GLU A 8 -12.42 2.53 -16.81
C GLU A 8 -13.92 2.62 -17.02
N ALA A 9 -14.60 1.48 -16.87
CA ALA A 9 -16.07 1.42 -17.04
C ALA A 9 -16.82 1.91 -15.80
N GLY A 10 -16.13 2.17 -14.68
CA GLY A 10 -16.77 2.56 -13.44
C GLY A 10 -17.52 1.40 -12.76
N THR A 11 -17.21 0.17 -13.15
CA THR A 11 -17.89 -1.03 -12.65
C THR A 11 -17.08 -1.83 -11.63
N PHE A 12 -16.04 -1.22 -11.07
CA PHE A 12 -15.20 -1.85 -10.06
C PHE A 12 -16.04 -2.12 -8.80
N GLU A 13 -16.21 -3.38 -8.45
CA GLU A 13 -17.06 -3.77 -7.33
C GLU A 13 -16.29 -3.78 -6.01
N PHE A 14 -16.95 -3.30 -4.95
CA PHE A 14 -16.41 -3.26 -3.59
C PHE A 14 -17.37 -3.94 -2.64
N THR A 15 -16.82 -4.71 -1.72
CA THR A 15 -17.59 -5.42 -0.69
C THR A 15 -17.11 -4.96 0.67
N ASN A 16 -17.91 -4.16 1.36
CA ASN A 16 -17.57 -3.67 2.70
C ASN A 16 -17.83 -4.75 3.76
N GLY A 17 -16.92 -4.83 4.69
CA GLY A 17 -17.03 -5.71 5.83
C GLY A 17 -16.04 -5.30 6.91
N ASP A 18 -16.06 -6.02 8.01
CA ASP A 18 -15.09 -5.81 9.09
C ASP A 18 -13.73 -6.31 8.67
N VAL A 19 -12.72 -5.45 8.72
CA VAL A 19 -11.34 -5.78 8.37
C VAL A 19 -10.47 -5.70 9.61
N ASP A 20 -9.88 -6.84 9.98
CA ASP A 20 -8.84 -6.89 11.01
C ASP A 20 -7.53 -6.41 10.38
N VAL A 21 -7.16 -5.18 10.63
CA VAL A 21 -6.01 -4.53 9.99
C VAL A 21 -4.70 -5.23 10.33
N ASN A 22 -4.51 -5.62 11.59
CA ASN A 22 -3.29 -6.29 12.00
C ASN A 22 -3.13 -7.65 11.32
N LEU A 23 -4.20 -8.43 11.26
CA LEU A 23 -4.19 -9.72 10.59
C LEU A 23 -3.89 -9.57 9.10
N LEU A 24 -4.49 -8.59 8.47
CA LEU A 24 -4.26 -8.30 7.05
C LEU A 24 -2.78 -7.99 6.78
N CYS A 25 -2.19 -7.09 7.56
CA CYS A 25 -0.79 -6.72 7.40
C CYS A 25 0.15 -7.88 7.72
N GLU A 26 -0.14 -8.66 8.77
CA GLU A 26 0.64 -9.84 9.12
C GLU A 26 0.62 -10.87 7.99
N ASP A 27 -0.54 -11.11 7.40
CA ASP A 27 -0.68 -12.08 6.30
C ASP A 27 0.13 -11.65 5.09
N ILE A 28 0.10 -10.36 4.75
CA ILE A 28 0.87 -9.83 3.62
C ILE A 28 2.38 -9.96 3.87
N VAL A 29 2.84 -9.53 5.04
CA VAL A 29 4.26 -9.58 5.38
C VAL A 29 4.76 -11.02 5.39
N ARG A 30 3.99 -11.94 5.94
CA ARG A 30 4.35 -13.35 5.99
C ARG A 30 4.44 -13.97 4.59
N SER A 31 3.40 -13.79 3.78
CA SER A 31 3.35 -14.41 2.45
C SER A 31 4.36 -13.79 1.48
N MET A 32 4.52 -12.49 1.50
CA MET A 32 5.43 -11.80 0.59
C MET A 32 6.89 -11.85 1.06
N GLY A 33 7.11 -11.96 2.36
CA GLY A 33 8.45 -12.13 2.92
C GLY A 33 9.14 -13.40 2.44
N MET A 34 8.36 -14.43 2.12
CA MET A 34 8.88 -15.68 1.57
C MET A 34 9.48 -15.50 0.17
N LYS A 35 9.09 -14.43 -0.53
CA LYS A 35 9.57 -14.12 -1.88
C LYS A 35 10.66 -13.05 -1.88
N ALA A 36 10.94 -12.45 -0.73
CA ALA A 36 11.93 -11.41 -0.62
C ALA A 36 13.35 -11.96 -0.83
N LYS A 37 14.22 -11.11 -1.35
CA LYS A 37 15.64 -11.42 -1.47
C LYS A 37 16.24 -11.60 -0.07
N GLU A 38 17.29 -12.43 0.04
CA GLU A 38 17.95 -12.69 1.32
C GLU A 38 18.46 -11.40 1.96
N GLU A 39 18.90 -10.44 1.15
CA GLU A 39 19.47 -9.17 1.61
C GLU A 39 18.41 -8.13 1.97
N VAL A 40 17.12 -8.46 1.79
CA VAL A 40 16.01 -7.52 2.05
C VAL A 40 15.14 -8.09 3.16
N GLU A 41 14.97 -7.30 4.22
CA GLU A 41 14.08 -7.63 5.33
C GLU A 41 12.72 -6.98 5.12
N LEU A 42 11.65 -7.77 5.21
CA LEU A 42 10.27 -7.26 5.16
C LEU A 42 9.69 -7.32 6.57
N VAL A 43 9.28 -6.17 7.10
CA VAL A 43 8.89 -6.01 8.50
C VAL A 43 7.50 -5.37 8.59
N PHE A 44 6.68 -5.86 9.52
CA PHE A 44 5.48 -5.17 9.96
C PHE A 44 5.86 -4.33 11.17
N ASP A 45 5.76 -3.00 11.04
CA ASP A 45 6.14 -2.06 12.09
C ASP A 45 5.26 -2.19 13.34
N ASP A 46 5.69 -1.59 14.44
CA ASP A 46 4.91 -1.50 15.66
C ASP A 46 3.53 -0.92 15.35
N HIS A 47 2.51 -1.52 15.91
CA HIS A 47 1.12 -1.21 15.58
C HIS A 47 0.24 -1.33 16.82
N LEU A 48 -1.00 -0.89 16.71
CA LEU A 48 -1.96 -1.01 17.80
C LEU A 48 -2.29 -2.48 18.06
N PRO A 49 -2.57 -2.87 19.31
CA PRO A 49 -2.95 -4.25 19.61
C PRO A 49 -4.25 -4.68 18.90
N VAL A 50 -5.18 -3.75 18.73
CA VAL A 50 -6.45 -4.00 18.04
C VAL A 50 -6.73 -2.84 17.09
N CYS A 51 -7.00 -3.16 15.84
CA CYS A 51 -7.40 -2.18 14.85
C CYS A 51 -8.28 -2.83 13.79
N HIS A 52 -9.52 -2.36 13.69
CA HIS A 52 -10.50 -2.82 12.71
C HIS A 52 -11.04 -1.62 11.95
N VAL A 53 -11.37 -1.83 10.70
CA VAL A 53 -12.01 -0.80 9.86
C VAL A 53 -13.11 -1.47 9.01
N ILE A 54 -14.18 -0.75 8.77
CA ILE A 54 -15.22 -1.21 7.85
C ILE A 54 -14.82 -0.76 6.45
N SER A 55 -14.41 -1.70 5.64
CA SER A 55 -13.92 -1.42 4.28
C SER A 55 -13.86 -2.73 3.47
N ASP A 56 -13.20 -2.70 2.33
CA ASP A 56 -13.02 -3.88 1.48
C ASP A 56 -11.62 -4.47 1.69
N ARG A 57 -11.58 -5.62 2.39
CA ARG A 57 -10.33 -6.30 2.71
C ARG A 57 -9.49 -6.63 1.47
N ASN A 58 -10.13 -7.14 0.43
CA ASN A 58 -9.41 -7.58 -0.76
C ASN A 58 -8.79 -6.40 -1.52
N ARG A 59 -9.47 -5.27 -1.54
CA ARG A 59 -8.95 -4.08 -2.22
C ARG A 59 -7.80 -3.44 -1.43
N ILE A 60 -7.93 -3.38 -0.11
CA ILE A 60 -6.82 -2.91 0.74
C ILE A 60 -5.61 -3.83 0.56
N HIS A 61 -5.84 -5.15 0.59
CA HIS A 61 -4.79 -6.14 0.37
C HIS A 61 -4.09 -5.92 -0.98
N GLN A 62 -4.87 -5.67 -2.02
CA GLN A 62 -4.35 -5.44 -3.36
C GLN A 62 -3.42 -4.22 -3.42
N VAL A 63 -3.82 -3.12 -2.78
CA VAL A 63 -3.01 -1.89 -2.77
C VAL A 63 -1.70 -2.11 -2.01
N ILE A 64 -1.77 -2.67 -0.80
CA ILE A 64 -0.58 -2.92 0.02
C ILE A 64 0.36 -3.89 -0.70
N SER A 65 -0.17 -4.97 -1.24
CA SER A 65 0.64 -5.97 -1.98
C SER A 65 1.34 -5.36 -3.18
N ASN A 66 0.67 -4.47 -3.90
CA ASN A 66 1.26 -3.76 -5.03
C ASN A 66 2.42 -2.88 -4.57
N PHE A 67 2.24 -2.16 -3.47
CA PHE A 67 3.30 -1.33 -2.90
C PHE A 67 4.49 -2.17 -2.46
N VAL A 68 4.25 -3.31 -1.81
CA VAL A 68 5.32 -4.22 -1.39
C VAL A 68 6.06 -4.80 -2.59
N ASN A 69 5.34 -5.19 -3.64
CA ASN A 69 5.96 -5.69 -4.86
C ASN A 69 6.89 -4.64 -5.49
N ASN A 70 6.44 -3.39 -5.56
CA ASN A 70 7.28 -2.30 -6.05
C ASN A 70 8.51 -2.10 -5.17
N ALA A 71 8.32 -2.10 -3.86
CA ALA A 71 9.43 -1.94 -2.92
C ALA A 71 10.47 -3.05 -3.11
N MET A 72 10.02 -4.30 -3.31
CA MET A 72 10.92 -5.42 -3.54
C MET A 72 11.68 -5.31 -4.86
N LYS A 73 11.05 -4.76 -5.89
CA LYS A 73 11.71 -4.55 -7.19
C LYS A 73 12.82 -3.49 -7.10
N PHE A 74 12.62 -2.47 -6.30
CA PHE A 74 13.52 -1.32 -6.24
C PHE A 74 14.47 -1.33 -5.04
N THR A 75 14.41 -2.36 -4.20
CA THR A 75 15.30 -2.52 -3.05
C THR A 75 16.17 -3.77 -3.25
N SER A 76 17.47 -3.56 -3.46
CA SER A 76 18.42 -4.66 -3.63
C SER A 76 18.91 -5.22 -2.30
N GLU A 77 19.09 -4.35 -1.32
CA GLU A 77 19.47 -4.70 0.05
C GLU A 77 18.91 -3.65 0.99
N GLY A 78 18.65 -4.04 2.23
CA GLY A 78 18.10 -3.15 3.23
C GLY A 78 16.78 -3.66 3.79
N SER A 79 15.78 -2.79 3.92
CA SER A 79 14.52 -3.15 4.55
C SER A 79 13.31 -2.51 3.89
N ILE A 80 12.18 -3.19 4.06
CA ILE A 80 10.87 -2.72 3.63
C ILE A 80 9.96 -2.80 4.86
N HIS A 81 9.34 -1.69 5.21
CA HIS A 81 8.47 -1.58 6.37
C HIS A 81 7.03 -1.37 5.94
N VAL A 82 6.14 -2.22 6.43
CA VAL A 82 4.70 -2.10 6.25
C VAL A 82 4.11 -1.65 7.57
N GLY A 83 3.22 -0.67 7.53
CA GLY A 83 2.60 -0.20 8.75
C GLY A 83 1.38 0.67 8.49
N TYR A 84 0.80 1.16 9.58
CA TYR A 84 -0.31 2.11 9.51
C TYR A 84 -0.29 3.05 10.71
N LYS A 85 -1.00 4.16 10.57
CA LYS A 85 -1.23 5.12 11.66
C LYS A 85 -2.66 5.62 11.59
N LEU A 86 -3.18 6.00 12.75
CA LEU A 86 -4.43 6.77 12.81
C LEU A 86 -4.05 8.25 12.69
N LYS A 87 -4.68 8.94 11.77
CA LYS A 87 -4.41 10.36 11.53
C LYS A 87 -5.68 11.05 11.07
N ASP A 88 -6.13 12.04 11.83
CA ASP A 88 -7.30 12.86 11.49
C ASP A 88 -8.56 12.05 11.18
N GLY A 89 -8.78 10.97 11.95
CA GLY A 89 -9.96 10.10 11.77
C GLY A 89 -9.89 9.14 10.61
N GLU A 90 -8.74 9.09 9.93
CA GLU A 90 -8.50 8.17 8.84
C GLU A 90 -7.39 7.20 9.21
N LEU A 91 -7.38 6.05 8.54
CA LEU A 91 -6.32 5.07 8.67
C LEU A 91 -5.35 5.26 7.51
N GLU A 92 -4.11 5.63 7.81
CA GLU A 92 -3.07 5.80 6.80
C GLU A 92 -2.16 4.58 6.80
N PHE A 93 -2.20 3.83 5.69
CA PHE A 93 -1.28 2.71 5.44
C PHE A 93 -0.05 3.20 4.71
N TYR A 94 1.10 2.58 4.98
CA TYR A 94 2.33 2.92 4.27
C TYR A 94 3.19 1.69 4.02
N VAL A 95 4.01 1.78 2.98
CA VAL A 95 5.09 0.84 2.69
C VAL A 95 6.33 1.68 2.42
N GLU A 96 7.32 1.55 3.27
CA GLU A 96 8.56 2.33 3.20
C GLU A 96 9.74 1.44 2.90
N ASP A 97 10.55 1.81 1.92
CA ASP A 97 11.72 1.04 1.54
C ASP A 97 12.99 1.89 1.56
N THR A 98 14.12 1.20 1.68
CA THR A 98 15.45 1.82 1.63
C THR A 98 16.11 1.63 0.26
N GLY A 99 15.30 1.53 -0.79
CA GLY A 99 15.77 1.29 -2.15
C GLY A 99 16.31 2.52 -2.87
N ILE A 100 16.24 2.45 -4.19
CA ILE A 100 16.85 3.47 -5.05
C ILE A 100 16.19 4.83 -5.01
N GLY A 101 14.95 4.90 -4.53
CA GLY A 101 14.18 6.14 -4.56
C GLY A 101 13.69 6.51 -5.95
N ILE A 102 13.02 7.64 -6.06
CA ILE A 102 12.40 8.11 -7.29
C ILE A 102 12.93 9.50 -7.64
N GLU A 103 13.27 9.68 -8.91
CA GLU A 103 13.68 10.98 -9.41
C GLU A 103 12.57 12.02 -9.19
N LYS A 104 12.92 13.20 -8.76
CA LYS A 104 11.98 14.28 -8.47
C LYS A 104 11.05 14.57 -9.67
N GLU A 105 11.61 14.50 -10.86
CA GLU A 105 10.87 14.77 -12.11
C GLU A 105 9.83 13.71 -12.40
N GLN A 106 10.00 12.51 -11.88
CA GLN A 106 9.04 11.41 -12.08
C GLN A 106 7.88 11.43 -11.09
N LEU A 107 8.08 12.02 -9.91
CA LEU A 107 7.07 11.99 -8.84
C LEU A 107 5.67 12.44 -9.28
N PRO A 108 5.49 13.50 -10.07
CA PRO A 108 4.15 13.91 -10.49
C PRO A 108 3.45 12.92 -11.41
N HIS A 109 4.19 11.97 -11.98
CA HIS A 109 3.69 11.08 -13.03
C HIS A 109 3.59 9.60 -12.63
N ILE A 110 4.01 9.25 -11.41
CA ILE A 110 4.14 7.82 -11.05
C ILE A 110 2.83 7.04 -11.02
N PHE A 111 1.70 7.73 -10.86
CA PHE A 111 0.39 7.09 -10.86
C PHE A 111 -0.27 7.08 -12.24
N GLU A 112 0.37 7.63 -13.25
CA GLU A 112 -0.11 7.55 -14.62
C GLU A 112 0.05 6.13 -15.16
N ARG A 113 -0.81 5.75 -16.11
CA ARG A 113 -0.73 4.43 -16.74
C ARG A 113 0.56 4.29 -17.54
N PHE A 114 1.11 3.07 -17.53
CA PHE A 114 2.28 2.66 -18.32
C PHE A 114 3.57 3.40 -17.97
N VAL A 115 3.59 4.11 -16.85
CA VAL A 115 4.83 4.72 -16.35
C VAL A 115 5.64 3.64 -15.62
N LYS A 116 6.90 3.50 -15.99
CA LYS A 116 7.85 2.62 -15.32
C LYS A 116 8.89 3.46 -14.61
N LEU A 117 9.06 3.22 -13.31
CA LEU A 117 10.03 3.94 -12.49
C LEU A 117 11.48 3.58 -12.86
N ASN A 118 11.67 2.37 -13.37
CA ASN A 118 12.95 1.88 -13.87
C ASN A 118 12.69 0.97 -15.06
N SER A 119 13.16 1.37 -16.24
CA SER A 119 12.93 0.62 -17.49
C SER A 119 13.57 -0.76 -17.52
N PHE A 120 14.53 -1.03 -16.62
CA PHE A 120 15.18 -2.34 -16.54
C PHE A 120 14.41 -3.32 -15.64
N VAL A 121 13.43 -2.83 -14.90
CA VAL A 121 12.61 -3.66 -14.03
C VAL A 121 11.33 -4.05 -14.77
N PRO A 122 11.03 -5.37 -14.89
CA PRO A 122 9.84 -5.79 -15.63
C PRO A 122 8.55 -5.33 -14.96
N GLY A 123 7.56 -5.03 -15.76
CA GLY A 123 6.25 -4.60 -15.30
C GLY A 123 5.48 -3.90 -16.41
N THR A 124 4.17 -3.79 -16.25
CA THR A 124 3.28 -3.17 -17.23
C THR A 124 3.11 -1.66 -17.05
N GLY A 125 3.50 -1.13 -15.87
CA GLY A 125 3.26 0.26 -15.53
C GLY A 125 1.81 0.55 -15.15
N LEU A 126 1.02 -0.47 -14.85
CA LEU A 126 -0.40 -0.32 -14.48
C LEU A 126 -0.68 -0.42 -12.99
N GLY A 127 0.23 -1.02 -12.22
CA GLY A 127 0.00 -1.31 -10.80
C GLY A 127 -0.36 -0.08 -9.98
N LEU A 128 0.39 1.00 -10.09
CA LEU A 128 0.16 2.21 -9.31
C LEU A 128 -1.10 2.96 -9.75
N SER A 129 -1.42 2.97 -11.05
CA SER A 129 -2.65 3.61 -11.54
C SER A 129 -3.88 2.85 -11.04
N ILE A 130 -3.81 1.53 -10.98
CA ILE A 130 -4.88 0.70 -10.40
C ILE A 130 -5.04 1.00 -8.91
N CYS A 131 -3.94 1.11 -8.18
CA CYS A 131 -3.97 1.47 -6.76
C CYS A 131 -4.65 2.81 -6.53
N GLN A 132 -4.33 3.81 -7.34
CA GLN A 132 -4.95 5.13 -7.25
C GLN A 132 -6.47 5.03 -7.43
N SER A 133 -6.92 4.31 -8.45
CA SER A 133 -8.35 4.13 -8.72
C SER A 133 -9.07 3.43 -7.57
N ILE A 134 -8.45 2.38 -7.02
CA ILE A 134 -9.01 1.66 -5.86
C ILE A 134 -9.16 2.60 -4.67
N VAL A 135 -8.09 3.31 -4.32
CA VAL A 135 -8.07 4.20 -3.15
C VAL A 135 -9.10 5.33 -3.30
N GLU A 136 -9.19 5.93 -4.47
CA GLU A 136 -10.18 6.98 -4.73
C GLU A 136 -11.61 6.46 -4.56
N GLN A 137 -11.89 5.26 -5.04
CA GLN A 137 -13.21 4.65 -4.89
C GLN A 137 -13.50 4.23 -3.45
N LEU A 138 -12.48 3.94 -2.66
CA LEU A 138 -12.63 3.69 -1.22
C LEU A 138 -12.83 5.00 -0.42
N GLY A 139 -12.71 6.13 -1.08
CA GLY A 139 -12.89 7.45 -0.47
C GLY A 139 -11.63 8.03 0.16
N GLY A 140 -10.48 7.46 -0.11
CA GLY A 140 -9.22 7.87 0.46
C GLY A 140 -8.34 8.66 -0.49
N ARG A 141 -7.09 8.82 -0.07
CA ARG A 141 -6.05 9.51 -0.84
C ARG A 141 -4.83 8.63 -0.94
N ILE A 142 -4.04 8.82 -1.98
CA ILE A 142 -2.82 8.06 -2.24
C ILE A 142 -1.68 9.03 -2.53
N GLY A 143 -0.47 8.68 -2.13
CA GLY A 143 0.70 9.51 -2.40
C GLY A 143 1.99 8.77 -2.20
N VAL A 144 3.08 9.51 -2.39
CA VAL A 144 4.43 9.00 -2.24
C VAL A 144 5.35 10.11 -1.75
N ASP A 145 6.25 9.74 -0.85
CA ASP A 145 7.37 10.58 -0.44
C ASP A 145 8.63 9.82 -0.80
N SER A 146 9.51 10.41 -1.58
CA SER A 146 10.70 9.73 -2.06
C SER A 146 11.82 10.71 -2.35
N GLU A 147 13.06 10.21 -2.18
CA GLU A 147 14.25 10.93 -2.55
C GLU A 147 15.21 9.93 -3.19
N LYS A 148 15.71 10.29 -4.37
CA LYS A 148 16.65 9.44 -5.10
C LYS A 148 17.86 9.09 -4.22
N GLY A 149 18.14 7.79 -4.12
CA GLY A 149 19.25 7.29 -3.32
C GLY A 149 18.91 7.01 -1.86
N LYS A 150 17.71 7.38 -1.39
CA LYS A 150 17.30 7.21 0.02
C LYS A 150 16.11 6.30 0.21
N GLY A 151 15.38 5.99 -0.85
CA GLY A 151 14.22 5.12 -0.79
C GLY A 151 12.91 5.85 -0.97
N SER A 152 11.83 5.13 -0.74
CA SER A 152 10.47 5.63 -1.00
C SER A 152 9.51 5.21 0.10
N ARG A 153 8.51 6.04 0.33
CA ARG A 153 7.40 5.74 1.22
C ARG A 153 6.10 5.98 0.45
N PHE A 154 5.45 4.89 0.06
CA PHE A 154 4.13 4.93 -0.55
C PHE A 154 3.09 4.83 0.54
N TRP A 155 2.04 5.63 0.45
CA TRP A 155 0.99 5.65 1.46
C TRP A 155 -0.38 5.85 0.83
N PHE A 156 -1.41 5.43 1.56
CA PHE A 156 -2.80 5.72 1.21
C PHE A 156 -3.63 5.80 2.47
N THR A 157 -4.73 6.53 2.39
CA THR A 157 -5.65 6.69 3.52
C THR A 157 -6.98 6.04 3.23
N ILE A 158 -7.63 5.59 4.28
CA ILE A 158 -8.98 5.04 4.21
C ILE A 158 -9.83 5.69 5.28
N PRO A 159 -10.94 6.34 4.90
CA PRO A 159 -11.92 6.80 5.86
C PRO A 159 -12.82 5.64 6.27
N GLY A 160 -13.61 5.83 7.32
CA GLY A 160 -14.62 4.86 7.71
C GLY A 160 -14.70 4.68 9.21
N VAL A 161 -15.45 3.66 9.61
CA VAL A 161 -15.59 3.32 11.02
C VAL A 161 -14.36 2.53 11.45
N ILE A 162 -13.56 3.12 12.34
CA ILE A 162 -12.32 2.52 12.82
C ILE A 162 -12.50 2.19 14.30
N VAL A 163 -12.20 0.95 14.67
CA VAL A 163 -12.28 0.47 16.05
C VAL A 163 -10.90 0.04 16.52
N THR A 164 -10.46 0.59 17.64
CA THR A 164 -9.19 0.26 18.26
C THR A 164 -9.39 -0.23 19.67
N GLU A 165 -8.36 -0.79 20.29
CA GLU A 165 -8.43 -1.25 21.67
C GLU A 165 -8.82 -0.12 22.63
N GLU A 166 -8.30 1.05 22.41
CA GLU A 166 -8.62 2.24 23.22
C GLU A 166 -10.12 2.53 23.23
N MET A 167 -10.76 2.45 22.09
CA MET A 167 -12.21 2.64 21.98
C MET A 167 -12.99 1.52 22.66
N ASN A 168 -12.47 0.30 22.63
CA ASN A 168 -13.09 -0.84 23.29
C ASN A 168 -12.98 -0.73 24.83
N CYS A 169 -11.87 -0.24 25.34
CA CYS A 169 -11.65 -0.05 26.77
C CYS A 169 -12.53 1.05 27.36
N ALA A 170 -13.00 2.00 26.56
CA ALA A 170 -13.88 3.09 26.99
C ALA A 170 -15.34 2.64 27.26
N ARG A 171 -15.63 1.39 26.99
CA ARG A 171 -16.93 0.79 27.28
C ARG A 171 -16.92 0.11 28.63
#